data_40cfedd65856a6649cfe42a7a087495d
#
_entry.id   40cfedd65856a6649cfe42a7a087495d
#
_cell.length_a   1.000
_cell.length_b   1.000
_cell.length_c   1.000
_cell.angle_alpha   90.00
_cell.angle_beta   90.00
_cell.angle_gamma   90.00
#
_symmetry.space_group_name_H-M   'P 1'
#
loop_
_entity.id
_entity.type
_entity.pdbx_description
1 polymer ?
#
loop_
_entity_poly.entity_id
_entity_poly.type
_entity_poly.pdbx_seq_one_letter_code
_entity_poly.pdbx_strand_id
1 'polypeptide(L)'
;MQGELVKLGHQLSAATVWQILHDAGIDPAPRRTGPTWKQFLTTQARGILAADFVHVDTVLLRRIYALIIIEHGTRRAHLADITANPDGAWTTQAARNFLTDLGHRATSIKFLIRDRAGQFTDSFDAVFTSEGIRILAGPPQAPRANAICEKIIGHPAPGGPRPAANSQ
;
A
#
# COMPACT_ATOMS: atom_id res chain seq x y z
N MET A 1 13.98 -12.69 -20.81
CA MET A 1 14.47 -13.30 -22.06
C MET A 1 16.01 -13.22 -22.23
N GLN A 2 16.64 -12.04 -22.23
CA GLN A 2 18.12 -11.96 -22.39
C GLN A 2 18.87 -12.84 -21.37
N GLY A 3 18.49 -12.83 -20.10
CA GLY A 3 19.10 -13.64 -19.05
C GLY A 3 18.99 -15.16 -19.24
N GLU A 4 17.94 -15.62 -19.92
CA GLU A 4 17.77 -17.04 -20.24
C GLU A 4 18.67 -17.47 -21.42
N LEU A 5 18.85 -16.59 -22.41
CA LEU A 5 19.75 -16.84 -23.53
C LEU A 5 21.20 -16.90 -23.09
N VAL A 6 21.60 -16.08 -22.12
CA VAL A 6 22.95 -16.13 -21.52
C VAL A 6 23.19 -17.47 -20.81
N LYS A 7 22.19 -18.00 -20.09
CA LYS A 7 22.26 -19.32 -19.44
C LYS A 7 22.41 -20.46 -20.47
N LEU A 8 21.93 -20.30 -21.68
CA LEU A 8 22.05 -21.21 -22.80
C LEU A 8 23.33 -20.99 -23.63
N GLY A 9 24.24 -20.14 -23.16
CA GLY A 9 25.53 -19.88 -23.80
C GLY A 9 25.51 -18.86 -24.94
N HIS A 10 24.38 -18.17 -25.17
CA HIS A 10 24.24 -17.15 -26.22
C HIS A 10 24.43 -15.74 -25.65
N GLN A 11 25.54 -15.08 -26.01
CA GLN A 11 25.78 -13.67 -25.66
C GLN A 11 25.19 -12.76 -26.73
N LEU A 12 23.94 -12.37 -26.55
CA LEU A 12 23.23 -11.41 -27.42
C LEU A 12 22.91 -10.14 -26.65
N SER A 13 23.02 -9.00 -27.34
CA SER A 13 22.58 -7.73 -26.75
C SER A 13 21.06 -7.68 -26.61
N ALA A 14 20.54 -6.88 -25.67
CA ALA A 14 19.10 -6.69 -25.53
C ALA A 14 18.47 -6.14 -26.83
N ALA A 15 19.19 -5.27 -27.53
CA ALA A 15 18.77 -4.71 -28.82
C ALA A 15 18.64 -5.78 -29.91
N THR A 16 19.60 -6.71 -29.99
CA THR A 16 19.58 -7.82 -30.96
C THR A 16 18.41 -8.77 -30.68
N VAL A 17 18.16 -9.10 -29.41
CA VAL A 17 16.99 -9.92 -29.02
C VAL A 17 15.68 -9.22 -29.41
N TRP A 18 15.58 -7.93 -29.17
CA TRP A 18 14.41 -7.13 -29.54
C TRP A 18 14.19 -7.14 -31.06
N GLN A 19 15.25 -6.92 -31.85
CA GLN A 19 15.20 -6.91 -33.31
C GLN A 19 14.72 -8.26 -33.87
N ILE A 20 15.31 -9.36 -33.40
CA ILE A 20 14.93 -10.72 -33.84
C ILE A 20 13.45 -11.01 -33.56
N LEU A 21 12.95 -10.62 -32.37
CA LEU A 21 11.56 -10.84 -32.01
C LEU A 21 10.62 -9.96 -32.84
N HIS A 22 11.03 -8.71 -33.09
CA HIS A 22 10.26 -7.78 -33.92
C HIS A 22 10.14 -8.28 -35.36
N ASP A 23 11.24 -8.73 -35.97
CA ASP A 23 11.28 -9.25 -37.35
C ASP A 23 10.50 -10.57 -37.49
N ALA A 24 10.41 -11.35 -36.39
CA ALA A 24 9.57 -12.54 -36.30
C ALA A 24 8.08 -12.23 -36.01
N GLY A 25 7.69 -10.94 -35.91
CA GLY A 25 6.31 -10.53 -35.60
C GLY A 25 5.88 -10.83 -34.17
N ILE A 26 6.85 -11.17 -33.28
CA ILE A 26 6.60 -11.43 -31.87
C ILE A 26 6.81 -10.13 -31.10
N ASP A 27 5.76 -9.56 -30.54
CA ASP A 27 5.88 -8.39 -29.65
C ASP A 27 6.63 -8.81 -28.39
N PRO A 28 7.89 -8.33 -28.17
CA PRO A 28 8.71 -8.73 -27.02
C PRO A 28 8.19 -8.18 -25.69
N ALA A 29 7.33 -7.20 -25.72
CA ALA A 29 6.59 -6.68 -24.59
C ALA A 29 5.12 -7.07 -24.73
N PRO A 30 4.64 -8.09 -23.99
CA PRO A 30 3.22 -8.39 -24.01
C PRO A 30 2.47 -7.11 -23.63
N ARG A 31 1.64 -6.60 -24.55
CA ARG A 31 0.79 -5.44 -24.27
C ARG A 31 0.02 -5.77 -23.01
N ARG A 32 0.26 -5.04 -21.94
CA ARG A 32 -0.56 -5.11 -20.73
C ARG A 32 -1.96 -4.68 -21.13
N THR A 33 -2.80 -5.63 -21.50
CA THR A 33 -4.19 -5.40 -21.93
C THR A 33 -5.10 -4.99 -20.79
N GLY A 34 -4.56 -5.00 -19.54
CA GLY A 34 -5.28 -4.56 -18.36
C GLY A 34 -5.02 -3.09 -18.00
N PRO A 35 -5.87 -2.49 -17.17
CA PRO A 35 -5.66 -1.14 -16.69
C PRO A 35 -4.31 -1.02 -15.97
N THR A 36 -3.65 0.11 -16.12
CA THR A 36 -2.44 0.41 -15.33
C THR A 36 -2.80 0.48 -13.85
N TRP A 37 -1.81 0.23 -12.97
CA TRP A 37 -2.03 0.36 -11.52
C TRP A 37 -2.65 1.72 -11.14
N LYS A 38 -2.22 2.79 -11.78
CA LYS A 38 -2.78 4.12 -11.58
C LYS A 38 -4.25 4.21 -11.98
N GLN A 39 -4.61 3.65 -13.15
CA GLN A 39 -6.00 3.61 -13.62
C GLN A 39 -6.87 2.77 -12.69
N PHE A 40 -6.39 1.59 -12.25
CA PHE A 40 -7.07 0.75 -11.28
C PHE A 40 -7.34 1.51 -9.97
N LEU A 41 -6.32 2.15 -9.38
CA LEU A 41 -6.48 2.93 -8.15
C LEU A 41 -7.47 4.08 -8.32
N THR A 42 -7.43 4.80 -9.46
CA THR A 42 -8.34 5.92 -9.71
C THR A 42 -9.79 5.45 -9.85
N THR A 43 -10.01 4.36 -10.60
CA THR A 43 -11.37 3.83 -10.84
C THR A 43 -11.98 3.19 -9.58
N GLN A 44 -11.17 2.55 -8.75
CA GLN A 44 -11.60 1.85 -7.54
C GLN A 44 -11.39 2.66 -6.26
N ALA A 45 -10.98 3.93 -6.36
CA ALA A 45 -10.51 4.74 -5.24
C ALA A 45 -11.42 4.70 -4.00
N ARG A 46 -12.74 4.74 -4.19
CA ARG A 46 -13.71 4.74 -3.07
C ARG A 46 -13.79 3.42 -2.33
N GLY A 47 -13.38 2.33 -2.95
CA GLY A 47 -13.41 0.99 -2.36
C GLY A 47 -12.04 0.49 -1.91
N ILE A 48 -11.03 1.34 -1.78
CA ILE A 48 -9.67 0.96 -1.41
C ILE A 48 -9.29 1.53 -0.05
N LEU A 49 -8.80 0.65 0.81
CA LEU A 49 -8.04 0.99 2.02
C LEU A 49 -6.54 0.78 1.77
N ALA A 50 -5.72 1.54 2.45
CA ALA A 50 -4.27 1.32 2.55
C ALA A 50 -3.89 1.27 4.02
N ALA A 51 -3.19 0.22 4.46
CA ALA A 51 -2.68 0.08 5.82
C ALA A 51 -1.16 0.20 5.82
N ASP A 52 -0.64 0.97 6.77
CA ASP A 52 0.78 1.19 6.95
C ASP A 52 1.14 1.44 8.42
N PHE A 53 2.39 1.17 8.78
CA PHE A 53 2.94 1.48 10.09
C PHE A 53 3.76 2.75 10.05
N VAL A 54 3.41 3.67 10.93
CA VAL A 54 4.24 4.84 11.23
C VAL A 54 4.87 4.65 12.61
N HIS A 55 6.10 5.06 12.78
CA HIS A 55 6.73 5.04 14.08
C HIS A 55 7.27 6.41 14.48
N VAL A 56 7.27 6.65 15.77
CA VAL A 56 7.84 7.86 16.40
C VAL A 56 8.77 7.42 17.53
N ASP A 57 9.97 7.98 17.54
CA ASP A 57 10.89 7.78 18.67
C ASP A 57 10.63 8.88 19.70
N THR A 58 10.34 8.46 20.93
CA THR A 58 10.11 9.39 22.05
C THR A 58 11.42 10.00 22.56
N VAL A 59 11.35 11.06 23.35
CA VAL A 59 12.53 11.68 24.02
C VAL A 59 13.31 10.68 24.88
N LEU A 60 12.68 9.60 25.36
CA LEU A 60 13.31 8.51 26.09
C LEU A 60 13.81 7.38 25.19
N LEU A 61 13.97 7.64 23.88
CA LEU A 61 14.41 6.69 22.87
C LEU A 61 13.55 5.41 22.80
N ARG A 62 12.30 5.49 23.24
CA ARG A 62 11.32 4.42 23.04
C ARG A 62 10.61 4.62 21.72
N ARG A 63 10.59 3.59 20.90
CA ARG A 63 9.85 3.59 19.66
C ARG A 63 8.39 3.24 19.90
N ILE A 64 7.49 4.07 19.38
CA ILE A 64 6.05 3.85 19.41
C ILE A 64 5.59 3.70 17.96
N TYR A 65 4.78 2.71 17.72
CA TYR A 65 4.20 2.43 16.41
C TYR A 65 2.72 2.79 16.41
N ALA A 66 2.28 3.35 15.30
CA ALA A 66 0.88 3.61 15.02
C ALA A 66 0.47 2.85 13.75
N LEU A 67 -0.60 2.09 13.82
CA LEU A 67 -1.24 1.52 12.64
C LEU A 67 -2.20 2.54 12.05
N ILE A 68 -1.88 3.00 10.85
CA ILE A 68 -2.70 3.97 10.10
C ILE A 68 -3.42 3.24 8.98
N ILE A 69 -4.72 3.43 8.86
CA ILE A 69 -5.52 2.94 7.75
C ILE A 69 -6.13 4.12 7.01
N ILE A 70 -5.89 4.21 5.71
CA ILE A 70 -6.29 5.34 4.87
C ILE A 70 -7.33 4.89 3.86
N GLU A 71 -8.45 5.59 3.82
CA GLU A 71 -9.43 5.47 2.74
C GLU A 71 -8.92 6.23 1.51
N HIS A 72 -8.57 5.52 0.45
CA HIS A 72 -7.97 6.14 -0.74
C HIS A 72 -8.90 7.14 -1.43
N GLY A 73 -10.21 6.87 -1.48
CA GLY A 73 -11.18 7.74 -2.14
C GLY A 73 -11.45 9.04 -1.42
N THR A 74 -11.61 9.01 -0.11
CA THR A 74 -11.91 10.18 0.72
C THR A 74 -10.65 10.86 1.25
N ARG A 75 -9.48 10.18 1.16
CA ARG A 75 -8.22 10.56 1.79
C ARG A 75 -8.31 10.69 3.32
N ARG A 76 -9.27 10.01 3.91
CA ARG A 76 -9.45 10.00 5.34
C ARG A 76 -8.47 9.00 5.96
N ALA A 77 -7.65 9.50 6.87
CA ALA A 77 -6.74 8.67 7.66
C ALA A 77 -7.40 8.33 8.99
N HIS A 78 -7.32 7.06 9.36
CA HIS A 78 -7.78 6.52 10.63
C HIS A 78 -6.57 6.02 11.40
N LEU A 79 -6.42 6.47 12.62
CA LEU A 79 -5.50 5.88 13.58
C LEU A 79 -6.20 4.64 14.15
N ALA A 80 -5.80 3.46 13.68
CA ALA A 80 -6.44 2.23 14.12
C ALA A 80 -6.03 1.86 15.55
N ASP A 81 -4.72 2.00 15.88
CA ASP A 81 -4.23 1.80 17.24
C ASP A 81 -2.76 2.24 17.38
N ILE A 82 -2.26 2.33 18.63
CA ILE A 82 -0.89 2.73 18.98
C ILE A 82 -0.30 1.72 19.96
N THR A 83 0.96 1.31 19.74
CA THR A 83 1.67 0.39 20.65
C THR A 83 3.17 0.59 20.61
N ALA A 84 3.87 0.19 21.68
CA ALA A 84 5.32 0.03 21.68
C ALA A 84 5.77 -1.32 21.10
N ASN A 85 4.86 -2.32 21.02
CA ASN A 85 5.17 -3.68 20.57
C ASN A 85 4.17 -4.13 19.50
N PRO A 86 4.41 -3.78 18.23
CA PRO A 86 3.51 -4.12 17.11
C PRO A 86 3.69 -5.59 16.73
N ASP A 87 3.02 -6.49 17.44
CA ASP A 87 2.97 -7.90 17.09
C ASP A 87 1.73 -8.24 16.23
N GLY A 88 1.67 -9.47 15.70
CA GLY A 88 0.58 -9.91 14.85
C GLY A 88 -0.76 -10.00 15.58
N ALA A 89 -0.78 -10.32 16.88
CA ALA A 89 -1.99 -10.41 17.68
C ALA A 89 -2.61 -9.03 17.89
N TRP A 90 -1.80 -8.06 18.27
CA TRP A 90 -2.22 -6.67 18.42
C TRP A 90 -2.71 -6.09 17.08
N THR A 91 -1.95 -6.31 16.00
CA THR A 91 -2.32 -5.82 14.66
C THR A 91 -3.66 -6.40 14.20
N THR A 92 -3.89 -7.69 14.48
CA THR A 92 -5.16 -8.37 14.19
C THR A 92 -6.32 -7.78 15.00
N GLN A 93 -6.09 -7.46 16.29
CA GLN A 93 -7.12 -6.84 17.12
C GLN A 93 -7.43 -5.42 16.68
N ALA A 94 -6.41 -4.64 16.33
CA ALA A 94 -6.59 -3.30 15.76
C ALA A 94 -7.43 -3.31 14.47
N ALA A 95 -7.23 -4.33 13.61
CA ALA A 95 -8.04 -4.52 12.41
C ALA A 95 -9.52 -4.78 12.73
N ARG A 96 -9.82 -5.63 13.74
CA ARG A 96 -11.19 -5.90 14.18
C ARG A 96 -11.87 -4.65 14.72
N ASN A 97 -11.19 -3.91 15.56
CA ASN A 97 -11.69 -2.66 16.12
C ASN A 97 -12.00 -1.66 15.00
N PHE A 98 -11.08 -1.49 14.06
CA PHE A 98 -11.27 -0.61 12.91
C PHE A 98 -12.50 -0.99 12.06
N LEU A 99 -12.70 -2.27 11.75
CA LEU A 99 -13.86 -2.72 10.98
C LEU A 99 -15.16 -2.54 11.75
N THR A 100 -15.14 -2.73 13.07
CA THR A 100 -16.29 -2.45 13.94
C THR A 100 -16.66 -0.96 13.90
N ASP A 101 -15.67 -0.06 13.99
CA ASP A 101 -15.86 1.40 13.93
C ASP A 101 -16.33 1.85 12.53
N LEU A 102 -15.88 1.17 11.48
CA LEU A 102 -16.30 1.44 10.11
C LEU A 102 -17.78 1.05 9.89
N GLY A 103 -18.27 0.02 10.58
CA GLY A 103 -19.63 -0.46 10.54
C GLY A 103 -20.13 -0.74 9.13
N HIS A 104 -21.32 -0.27 8.78
CA HIS A 104 -21.91 -0.47 7.45
C HIS A 104 -21.06 0.05 6.28
N ARG A 105 -20.14 0.96 6.53
CA ARG A 105 -19.24 1.46 5.49
C ARG A 105 -18.25 0.40 5.00
N ALA A 106 -17.98 -0.64 5.80
CA ALA A 106 -17.12 -1.76 5.41
C ALA A 106 -17.63 -2.44 4.12
N THR A 107 -18.93 -2.50 3.90
CA THR A 107 -19.52 -3.13 2.70
C THR A 107 -19.15 -2.43 1.38
N SER A 108 -18.77 -1.17 1.44
CA SER A 108 -18.30 -0.39 0.27
C SER A 108 -16.83 -0.64 -0.06
N ILE A 109 -16.09 -1.23 0.86
CA ILE A 109 -14.67 -1.50 0.71
C ILE A 109 -14.49 -2.82 -0.03
N LYS A 110 -13.59 -2.83 -1.02
CA LYS A 110 -13.31 -3.99 -1.88
C LYS A 110 -11.88 -4.48 -1.76
N PHE A 111 -10.96 -3.60 -1.40
CA PHE A 111 -9.54 -3.91 -1.37
C PHE A 111 -8.85 -3.27 -0.17
N LEU A 112 -7.90 -4.00 0.41
CA LEU A 112 -6.93 -3.48 1.35
C LEU A 112 -5.54 -3.64 0.73
N ILE A 113 -4.83 -2.52 0.57
CA ILE A 113 -3.43 -2.50 0.17
C ILE A 113 -2.58 -2.43 1.43
N ARG A 114 -1.59 -3.30 1.55
CA ARG A 114 -0.59 -3.28 2.61
C ARG A 114 0.78 -3.66 2.08
N ASP A 115 1.81 -3.32 2.80
CA ASP A 115 3.15 -3.84 2.53
C ASP A 115 3.31 -5.28 3.05
N ARG A 116 4.54 -5.79 3.02
CA ARG A 116 4.90 -7.14 3.48
C ARG A 116 5.57 -7.14 4.84
N ALA A 117 5.33 -6.13 5.66
CA ALA A 117 5.85 -6.10 7.02
C ALA A 117 5.35 -7.32 7.82
N GLY A 118 6.23 -7.90 8.63
CA GLY A 118 5.93 -9.15 9.36
C GLY A 118 4.79 -9.04 10.36
N GLN A 119 4.39 -7.84 10.73
CA GLN A 119 3.25 -7.57 11.61
C GLN A 119 1.90 -7.83 10.93
N PHE A 120 1.84 -7.74 9.59
CA PHE A 120 0.66 -8.09 8.82
C PHE A 120 0.63 -9.60 8.58
N THR A 121 0.12 -10.33 9.56
CA THR A 121 0.01 -11.79 9.55
C THR A 121 -1.21 -12.26 8.76
N ASP A 122 -1.28 -13.57 8.50
CA ASP A 122 -2.45 -14.20 7.88
C ASP A 122 -3.72 -13.97 8.71
N SER A 123 -3.62 -13.89 10.04
CA SER A 123 -4.73 -13.57 10.93
C SER A 123 -5.25 -12.14 10.73
N PHE A 124 -4.37 -11.17 10.47
CA PHE A 124 -4.75 -9.81 10.08
C PHE A 124 -5.51 -9.84 8.74
N ASP A 125 -4.99 -10.53 7.74
CA ASP A 125 -5.62 -10.64 6.43
C ASP A 125 -7.00 -11.32 6.53
N ALA A 126 -7.13 -12.37 7.37
CA ALA A 126 -8.38 -13.09 7.60
C ALA A 126 -9.50 -12.18 8.12
N VAL A 127 -9.18 -11.17 8.95
CA VAL A 127 -10.18 -10.21 9.46
C VAL A 127 -10.83 -9.42 8.31
N PHE A 128 -10.04 -8.96 7.36
CA PHE A 128 -10.58 -8.21 6.21
C PHE A 128 -11.25 -9.13 5.18
N THR A 129 -10.68 -10.30 4.95
CA THR A 129 -11.26 -11.27 3.99
C THR A 129 -12.59 -11.82 4.45
N SER A 130 -12.85 -11.96 5.75
CA SER A 130 -14.16 -12.34 6.30
C SER A 130 -15.26 -11.31 5.97
N GLU A 131 -14.90 -10.05 5.75
CA GLU A 131 -15.81 -8.99 5.30
C GLU A 131 -15.84 -8.83 3.76
N GLY A 132 -15.27 -9.79 3.03
CA GLY A 132 -15.23 -9.76 1.55
C GLY A 132 -14.21 -8.79 0.97
N ILE A 133 -13.31 -8.24 1.79
CA ILE A 133 -12.26 -7.30 1.36
C ILE A 133 -11.05 -8.08 0.89
N ARG A 134 -10.64 -7.88 -0.36
CA ARG A 134 -9.47 -8.56 -0.93
C ARG A 134 -8.16 -7.87 -0.54
N ILE A 135 -7.18 -8.66 -0.12
CA ILE A 135 -5.84 -8.16 0.24
C ILE A 135 -4.98 -8.03 -1.02
N LEU A 136 -4.37 -6.87 -1.18
CA LEU A 136 -3.38 -6.57 -2.21
C LEU A 136 -2.04 -6.28 -1.52
N ALA A 137 -1.23 -7.31 -1.34
CA ALA A 137 0.13 -7.12 -0.85
C ALA A 137 0.95 -6.38 -1.90
N GLY A 138 1.58 -5.28 -1.52
CA GLY A 138 2.45 -4.51 -2.40
C GLY A 138 3.53 -5.40 -3.04
N PRO A 139 3.91 -5.16 -4.32
CA PRO A 139 4.99 -5.90 -4.93
C PRO A 139 6.29 -5.64 -4.15
N PRO A 140 7.18 -6.66 -4.02
CA PRO A 140 8.48 -6.47 -3.38
C PRO A 140 9.21 -5.31 -4.05
N GLN A 141 9.78 -4.41 -3.28
CA GLN A 141 10.58 -3.27 -3.76
C GLN A 141 9.82 -2.23 -4.62
N ALA A 142 8.51 -2.06 -4.45
CA ALA A 142 7.80 -0.95 -5.08
C ALA A 142 7.57 0.21 -4.08
N PRO A 143 8.55 1.12 -3.89
CA PRO A 143 8.43 2.26 -2.97
C PRO A 143 7.29 3.21 -3.37
N ARG A 144 6.78 3.11 -4.60
CA ARG A 144 5.67 3.94 -5.10
C ARG A 144 4.29 3.53 -4.59
N ALA A 145 4.10 2.33 -4.08
CA ALA A 145 2.83 1.95 -3.45
C ALA A 145 2.71 2.61 -2.07
N ASN A 146 3.82 2.71 -1.32
CA ASN A 146 3.91 3.44 -0.05
C ASN A 146 3.94 4.96 -0.25
N ALA A 147 4.44 5.46 -1.39
CA ALA A 147 4.47 6.90 -1.68
C ALA A 147 3.07 7.56 -1.66
N ILE A 148 1.99 6.79 -1.79
CA ILE A 148 0.63 7.30 -1.62
C ILE A 148 0.34 7.56 -0.14
N CYS A 149 0.74 6.65 0.75
CA CYS A 149 0.64 6.82 2.19
C CYS A 149 1.54 7.97 2.66
N GLU A 150 2.80 8.00 2.24
CA GLU A 150 3.76 9.06 2.57
C GLU A 150 3.29 10.45 2.10
N LYS A 151 2.70 10.54 0.91
CA LYS A 151 2.20 11.80 0.35
C LYS A 151 0.96 12.33 1.09
N ILE A 152 0.16 11.44 1.68
CA ILE A 152 -1.02 11.80 2.48
C ILE A 152 -0.59 12.20 3.89
N ILE A 153 0.39 11.51 4.47
CA ILE A 153 0.93 11.81 5.82
C ILE A 153 1.82 13.06 5.78
N GLY A 154 2.57 13.29 4.68
CA GLY A 154 3.49 14.41 4.52
C GLY A 154 2.85 15.76 4.13
N HIS A 155 1.56 15.81 3.81
CA HIS A 155 0.83 17.06 3.56
C HIS A 155 -0.13 17.36 4.71
N PRO A 156 0.18 18.33 5.60
CA PRO A 156 -0.84 18.85 6.51
C PRO A 156 -1.98 19.44 5.67
N ALA A 157 -3.21 19.10 6.04
CA ALA A 157 -4.41 19.59 5.37
C ALA A 157 -4.37 21.13 5.31
N PRO A 158 -4.65 21.77 4.15
CA PRO A 158 -4.78 23.21 4.10
C PRO A 158 -6.04 23.63 4.85
N GLY A 159 -5.88 24.31 6.00
CA GLY A 159 -6.99 24.98 6.66
C GLY A 159 -7.28 24.61 8.11
N GLY A 160 -6.29 24.43 8.96
CA GLY A 160 -6.48 24.58 10.41
C GLY A 160 -6.31 26.06 10.80
N PRO A 161 -7.15 26.63 11.73
CA PRO A 161 -7.01 28.01 12.16
C PRO A 161 -5.63 28.22 12.81
N ARG A 162 -4.90 29.21 12.34
CA ARG A 162 -3.67 29.68 12.98
C ARG A 162 -4.00 30.15 14.39
N PRO A 163 -3.26 29.75 15.44
CA PRO A 163 -3.36 30.38 16.73
C PRO A 163 -2.95 31.86 16.58
N ALA A 164 -3.79 32.75 17.09
CA ALA A 164 -3.57 34.17 17.10
C ALA A 164 -2.24 34.46 17.82
N ALA A 165 -1.36 35.20 17.17
CA ALA A 165 -0.18 35.76 17.81
C ALA A 165 -0.65 36.79 18.83
N ASN A 166 -0.43 36.50 20.11
CA ASN A 166 -0.52 37.48 21.18
C ASN A 166 0.66 38.47 21.02
N SER A 167 0.32 39.68 20.58
CA SER A 167 1.20 40.84 20.72
C SER A 167 1.11 41.36 22.15
N GLN A 168 2.18 41.32 22.86
CA GLN A 168 2.55 42.29 23.91
C GLN A 168 4.06 42.54 23.83
#